data_39b44a406da45b88bcd4c322836250a0
#
_entry.id   39b44a406da45b88bcd4c322836250a0
#
_cell.length_a   1.000
_cell.length_b   1.000
_cell.length_c   1.000
_cell.angle_alpha   90.00
_cell.angle_beta   90.00
_cell.angle_gamma   90.00
#
_symmetry.space_group_name_H-M   'P 1'
#
loop_
_entity.id
_entity.type
_entity.pdbx_description
1 polymer ?
#
loop_
_entity_poly.entity_id
_entity_poly.type
_entity_poly.pdbx_seq_one_letter_code
_entity_poly.pdbx_strand_id
1 'polypeptide(L)'
;MTIDTSARRYRHVVIVGIDGMGSFCQNTDTPCMDAIFQDGAATTDAQSMFPTISAQNWGAMLLGAAPEVHGLTNGGISQTHYHNADLPSIFATVRGAYPDAVLCSVSNWAPINGGIIEDDCGVEMQETTSGEETTDQVVACVKARKPDLLFIQIDDPDEAGHHFGYGTEGHLQCITRVDAMVGRIFDAYRDAGISDDTLFLAITDHGGFKRGHGGYTDGEKYVFFALRGKTVCKTKGFFAQTRDVNAIVRYAFGLDIPAKNDNGYSSQVPAGVFCDWNRPYLRDPEGVRSEIAAQPQPAFHSEKGLAAFFPEDQIKLAMFFEYDTADATGNAQFREEGHVKFYGDGVRGAYAEFGATGCLCSDDVRFGKDDFTVCAWLKVDGAPVSEAYYCGTKTMTDSGAGFALGFTKVATWLGVETPDPASYQEHTTPYYRDVSGGWLHVTFAFHRQENTVTLYQNFQHKRTITLPSYFADESLDALPFTVGDEASHQINSGNDALVCMDDLLIFQKAFTPDDLRTLAAYYQFEL
;
A
#
# COMPACT_ATOMS: atom_id res chain seq x y z
N MET A 1 -12.69 27.38 -25.33
CA MET A 1 -11.56 28.36 -25.34
C MET A 1 -10.51 27.83 -26.27
N THR A 2 -10.05 28.61 -27.23
CA THR A 2 -8.91 28.27 -28.07
C THR A 2 -7.65 28.38 -27.20
N ILE A 3 -7.00 27.26 -26.93
CA ILE A 3 -5.74 27.24 -26.17
C ILE A 3 -4.66 27.80 -27.07
N ASP A 4 -3.94 28.81 -26.59
CA ASP A 4 -2.78 29.36 -27.31
C ASP A 4 -1.61 28.39 -27.18
N THR A 5 -1.49 27.47 -28.14
CA THR A 5 -0.40 26.48 -28.19
C THR A 5 0.97 27.10 -28.47
N SER A 6 1.05 28.42 -28.79
CA SER A 6 2.32 29.15 -28.91
C SER A 6 3.04 29.33 -27.57
N ALA A 7 2.35 29.11 -26.45
CA ALA A 7 2.91 29.14 -25.08
C ALA A 7 3.61 27.84 -24.66
N ARG A 8 3.62 26.78 -25.48
CA ARG A 8 4.27 25.52 -25.18
C ARG A 8 5.79 25.70 -25.00
N ARG A 9 6.29 25.37 -23.79
CA ARG A 9 7.69 25.56 -23.43
C ARG A 9 8.57 24.36 -23.78
N TYR A 10 8.02 23.16 -23.73
CA TYR A 10 8.72 21.92 -24.03
C TYR A 10 7.94 21.07 -25.02
N ARG A 11 8.62 20.50 -26.00
CA ARG A 11 8.01 19.54 -26.92
C ARG A 11 7.75 18.19 -26.20
N HIS A 12 8.62 17.80 -25.29
CA HIS A 12 8.57 16.53 -24.61
C HIS A 12 8.59 16.74 -23.11
N VAL A 13 7.80 15.94 -22.39
CA VAL A 13 7.80 15.85 -20.92
C VAL A 13 7.89 14.37 -20.55
N VAL A 14 8.85 14.04 -19.71
CA VAL A 14 8.95 12.70 -19.12
C VAL A 14 8.91 12.79 -17.61
N ILE A 15 8.10 11.94 -17.02
CA ILE A 15 7.97 11.76 -15.58
C ILE A 15 8.51 10.38 -15.25
N VAL A 16 9.65 10.33 -14.57
CA VAL A 16 10.23 9.09 -14.05
C VAL A 16 9.79 8.96 -12.60
N GLY A 17 8.77 8.17 -12.36
CA GLY A 17 8.27 7.81 -11.04
C GLY A 17 9.04 6.61 -10.49
N ILE A 18 9.57 6.74 -9.28
CA ILE A 18 10.33 5.70 -8.59
C ILE A 18 9.61 5.38 -7.30
N ASP A 19 8.88 4.26 -7.26
CA ASP A 19 8.03 3.89 -6.13
C ASP A 19 8.85 3.60 -4.87
N GLY A 20 8.38 4.10 -3.73
CA GLY A 20 8.96 3.79 -2.43
C GLY A 20 10.39 4.27 -2.18
N MET A 21 11.01 5.01 -3.13
CA MET A 21 12.38 5.50 -2.93
C MET A 21 12.49 6.55 -1.82
N GLY A 22 11.44 7.33 -1.59
CA GLY A 22 11.45 8.41 -0.59
C GLY A 22 12.58 9.40 -0.78
N SER A 23 13.18 9.84 0.33
CA SER A 23 14.42 10.63 0.35
C SER A 23 15.68 9.78 0.56
N PHE A 24 15.56 8.44 0.51
CA PHE A 24 16.66 7.51 0.82
C PHE A 24 17.80 7.53 -0.19
N CYS A 25 17.61 8.11 -1.39
CA CYS A 25 18.70 8.37 -2.32
C CYS A 25 19.85 9.21 -1.70
N GLN A 26 19.59 9.94 -0.61
CA GLN A 26 20.63 10.65 0.16
C GLN A 26 21.58 9.72 0.91
N ASN A 27 21.22 8.45 1.09
CA ASN A 27 21.92 7.48 1.91
C ASN A 27 22.71 6.45 1.07
N THR A 28 22.70 6.60 -0.27
CA THR A 28 23.40 5.71 -1.19
C THR A 28 23.93 6.49 -2.40
N ASP A 29 24.79 5.87 -3.21
CA ASP A 29 25.35 6.48 -4.40
C ASP A 29 24.33 6.45 -5.55
N THR A 30 24.03 7.64 -6.09
CA THR A 30 23.13 7.84 -7.24
C THR A 30 23.79 8.69 -8.33
N PRO A 31 24.94 8.23 -8.90
CA PRO A 31 25.76 9.07 -9.79
C PRO A 31 25.06 9.51 -11.06
N CYS A 32 24.10 8.72 -11.60
CA CYS A 32 23.35 9.08 -12.79
C CYS A 32 22.37 10.22 -12.49
N MET A 33 21.54 10.10 -11.45
CA MET A 33 20.63 11.17 -11.02
C MET A 33 21.40 12.43 -10.62
N ASP A 34 22.50 12.30 -9.90
CA ASP A 34 23.35 13.41 -9.54
C ASP A 34 23.86 14.16 -10.80
N ALA A 35 24.37 13.45 -11.80
CA ALA A 35 24.84 14.03 -13.04
C ALA A 35 23.69 14.65 -13.89
N ILE A 36 22.53 14.01 -13.93
CA ILE A 36 21.38 14.51 -14.67
C ILE A 36 20.88 15.81 -14.07
N PHE A 37 20.74 15.90 -12.75
CA PHE A 37 20.09 17.02 -12.08
C PHE A 37 21.06 18.04 -11.46
N GLN A 38 22.39 17.92 -11.68
CA GLN A 38 23.40 18.85 -11.13
C GLN A 38 23.17 20.31 -11.53
N ASP A 39 22.66 20.56 -12.74
CA ASP A 39 22.36 21.88 -13.29
C ASP A 39 20.85 22.18 -13.32
N GLY A 40 20.04 21.35 -12.71
CA GLY A 40 18.61 21.49 -12.58
C GLY A 40 18.13 21.90 -11.20
N ALA A 41 16.86 21.66 -10.92
CA ALA A 41 16.27 21.81 -9.60
C ALA A 41 16.13 20.43 -8.94
N ALA A 42 16.55 20.29 -7.68
CA ALA A 42 16.40 19.05 -6.93
C ALA A 42 16.17 19.33 -5.44
N THR A 43 15.34 18.52 -4.82
CA THR A 43 15.07 18.52 -3.39
C THR A 43 14.82 17.09 -2.88
N THR A 44 15.09 16.89 -1.61
CA THR A 44 14.71 15.70 -0.84
C THR A 44 13.74 16.05 0.28
N ASP A 45 13.28 17.32 0.29
CA ASP A 45 12.32 17.87 1.24
C ASP A 45 10.93 18.06 0.63
N ALA A 46 10.68 17.55 -0.58
CA ALA A 46 9.33 17.48 -1.12
C ALA A 46 8.50 16.49 -0.28
N GLN A 47 7.18 16.62 -0.33
CA GLN A 47 6.33 15.84 0.54
C GLN A 47 5.33 15.02 -0.25
N SER A 48 5.24 13.76 0.12
CA SER A 48 4.14 12.87 -0.22
C SER A 48 2.82 13.40 0.37
N MET A 49 1.70 13.09 -0.28
CA MET A 49 0.39 13.31 0.32
C MET A 49 0.10 12.22 1.35
N PHE A 50 -0.75 12.56 2.32
CA PHE A 50 -1.24 11.57 3.29
C PHE A 50 -2.56 10.95 2.83
N PRO A 51 -2.76 9.64 3.02
CA PRO A 51 -1.76 8.65 3.47
C PRO A 51 -0.66 8.45 2.42
N THR A 52 0.54 8.07 2.88
CA THR A 52 1.72 7.86 2.03
C THR A 52 1.63 6.50 1.34
N ILE A 53 0.60 6.34 0.50
CA ILE A 53 0.24 5.11 -0.21
C ILE A 53 0.25 5.37 -1.71
N SER A 54 0.62 4.37 -2.51
CA SER A 54 0.88 4.48 -3.94
C SER A 54 -0.29 5.05 -4.74
N ALA A 55 -1.51 4.44 -4.65
CA ALA A 55 -2.67 4.93 -5.41
C ALA A 55 -3.03 6.39 -5.08
N GLN A 56 -2.91 6.77 -3.80
CA GLN A 56 -3.19 8.11 -3.33
C GLN A 56 -2.18 9.12 -3.90
N ASN A 57 -0.91 8.75 -3.96
CA ASN A 57 0.13 9.67 -4.41
C ASN A 57 0.30 9.69 -5.94
N TRP A 58 0.22 8.54 -6.62
CA TRP A 58 0.17 8.53 -8.10
C TRP A 58 -1.09 9.22 -8.59
N GLY A 59 -2.23 9.03 -7.91
CA GLY A 59 -3.46 9.78 -8.17
C GLY A 59 -3.26 11.28 -7.98
N ALA A 60 -2.67 11.71 -6.87
CA ALA A 60 -2.39 13.11 -6.61
C ALA A 60 -1.50 13.74 -7.69
N MET A 61 -0.46 13.02 -8.16
CA MET A 61 0.43 13.46 -9.24
C MET A 61 -0.30 13.64 -10.58
N LEU A 62 -1.07 12.65 -10.98
CA LEU A 62 -1.69 12.63 -12.30
C LEU A 62 -2.94 13.50 -12.36
N LEU A 63 -3.68 13.67 -11.25
CA LEU A 63 -4.91 14.46 -11.19
C LEU A 63 -4.70 15.89 -10.67
N GLY A 64 -3.62 16.15 -9.93
CA GLY A 64 -3.34 17.47 -9.35
C GLY A 64 -4.21 17.82 -8.14
N ALA A 65 -4.72 16.82 -7.43
CA ALA A 65 -5.61 16.96 -6.29
C ALA A 65 -5.13 16.12 -5.10
N ALA A 66 -5.67 16.40 -3.92
CA ALA A 66 -5.34 15.65 -2.71
C ALA A 66 -6.15 14.32 -2.65
N PRO A 67 -5.66 13.29 -1.92
CA PRO A 67 -6.30 11.99 -1.82
C PRO A 67 -7.77 12.04 -1.39
N GLU A 68 -8.12 12.89 -0.44
CA GLU A 68 -9.50 13.08 0.04
C GLU A 68 -10.44 13.64 -1.03
N VAL A 69 -9.90 14.21 -2.11
CA VAL A 69 -10.67 14.77 -3.22
C VAL A 69 -10.89 13.73 -4.32
N HIS A 70 -9.82 13.03 -4.73
CA HIS A 70 -9.94 12.05 -5.82
C HIS A 70 -10.42 10.68 -5.33
N GLY A 71 -10.26 10.34 -4.04
CA GLY A 71 -10.80 9.14 -3.41
C GLY A 71 -10.18 7.81 -3.89
N LEU A 72 -9.05 7.85 -4.60
CA LEU A 72 -8.38 6.64 -5.09
C LEU A 72 -7.69 5.91 -3.94
N THR A 73 -7.76 4.58 -3.96
CA THR A 73 -7.08 3.67 -3.02
C THR A 73 -6.50 2.49 -3.78
N ASN A 74 -5.47 1.83 -3.23
CA ASN A 74 -4.86 0.65 -3.87
C ASN A 74 -5.90 -0.41 -4.26
N GLY A 75 -6.84 -0.72 -3.37
CA GLY A 75 -7.92 -1.67 -3.65
C GLY A 75 -8.95 -1.15 -4.66
N GLY A 76 -9.23 0.16 -4.64
CA GLY A 76 -10.23 0.79 -5.52
C GLY A 76 -9.81 0.85 -6.98
N ILE A 77 -8.57 1.26 -7.26
CA ILE A 77 -8.07 1.40 -8.64
C ILE A 77 -7.85 0.07 -9.36
N SER A 78 -7.74 -1.02 -8.62
CA SER A 78 -7.65 -2.37 -9.21
C SER A 78 -8.99 -2.89 -9.74
N GLN A 79 -10.09 -2.22 -9.43
CA GLN A 79 -11.46 -2.68 -9.74
C GLN A 79 -12.22 -1.80 -10.74
N THR A 80 -11.84 -0.53 -10.87
CA THR A 80 -12.58 0.46 -11.69
C THR A 80 -11.64 1.44 -12.35
N HIS A 81 -11.93 1.79 -13.62
CA HIS A 81 -11.27 2.91 -14.30
C HIS A 81 -11.73 4.25 -13.70
N TYR A 82 -10.79 5.16 -13.53
CA TYR A 82 -11.09 6.51 -13.10
C TYR A 82 -11.73 7.31 -14.25
N HIS A 83 -12.88 7.92 -13.97
CA HIS A 83 -13.57 8.85 -14.86
C HIS A 83 -14.18 9.98 -14.06
N ASN A 84 -13.58 11.15 -14.11
CA ASN A 84 -14.14 12.36 -13.51
C ASN A 84 -13.86 13.57 -14.42
N ALA A 85 -14.88 14.00 -15.16
CA ALA A 85 -14.77 15.10 -16.10
C ALA A 85 -14.39 16.45 -15.45
N ASP A 86 -14.67 16.61 -14.16
CA ASP A 86 -14.35 17.82 -13.41
C ASP A 86 -12.90 17.81 -12.88
N LEU A 87 -12.29 16.65 -12.79
CA LEU A 87 -10.91 16.45 -12.35
C LEU A 87 -10.17 15.46 -13.29
N PRO A 88 -9.97 15.82 -14.58
CA PRO A 88 -9.32 14.92 -15.54
C PRO A 88 -7.84 14.73 -15.22
N SER A 89 -7.31 13.57 -15.60
CA SER A 89 -5.87 13.33 -15.52
C SER A 89 -5.08 14.32 -16.39
N ILE A 90 -3.78 14.40 -16.13
CA ILE A 90 -2.90 15.23 -16.98
C ILE A 90 -2.85 14.69 -18.40
N PHE A 91 -3.06 13.39 -18.63
CA PHE A 91 -3.14 12.80 -19.95
C PHE A 91 -4.37 13.26 -20.71
N ALA A 92 -5.56 13.16 -20.11
CA ALA A 92 -6.80 13.67 -20.69
C ALA A 92 -6.71 15.19 -20.93
N THR A 93 -6.10 15.93 -20.01
CA THR A 93 -5.87 17.38 -20.16
C THR A 93 -4.97 17.69 -21.38
N VAL A 94 -3.85 16.98 -21.53
CA VAL A 94 -2.94 17.17 -22.66
C VAL A 94 -3.60 16.75 -23.98
N ARG A 95 -4.32 15.63 -23.98
CA ARG A 95 -5.09 15.16 -25.16
C ARG A 95 -6.12 16.20 -25.62
N GLY A 96 -6.86 16.79 -24.66
CA GLY A 96 -7.85 17.82 -24.96
C GLY A 96 -7.25 19.07 -25.62
N ALA A 97 -6.03 19.43 -25.25
CA ALA A 97 -5.31 20.59 -25.80
C ALA A 97 -4.55 20.27 -27.09
N TYR A 98 -4.01 19.06 -27.18
CA TYR A 98 -3.15 18.57 -28.27
C TYR A 98 -3.69 17.22 -28.77
N PRO A 99 -4.68 17.22 -29.68
CA PRO A 99 -5.34 15.99 -30.14
C PRO A 99 -4.40 14.95 -30.75
N ASP A 100 -3.31 15.41 -31.39
CA ASP A 100 -2.33 14.55 -32.07
C ASP A 100 -1.10 14.21 -31.18
N ALA A 101 -1.10 14.58 -29.91
CA ALA A 101 0.03 14.31 -29.03
C ALA A 101 0.27 12.81 -28.87
N VAL A 102 1.53 12.41 -28.92
CA VAL A 102 1.95 11.04 -28.60
C VAL A 102 2.05 10.92 -27.08
N LEU A 103 1.12 10.18 -26.48
CA LEU A 103 1.01 9.98 -25.04
C LEU A 103 1.32 8.53 -24.72
N CYS A 104 2.24 8.29 -23.80
CA CYS A 104 2.67 6.94 -23.41
C CYS A 104 2.74 6.81 -21.88
N SER A 105 2.44 5.62 -21.38
CA SER A 105 2.61 5.23 -19.98
C SER A 105 3.22 3.84 -19.92
N VAL A 106 4.32 3.67 -19.17
CA VAL A 106 4.97 2.38 -18.92
C VAL A 106 5.07 2.20 -17.42
N SER A 107 4.34 1.24 -16.90
CA SER A 107 4.18 1.05 -15.45
C SER A 107 4.48 -0.39 -15.04
N ASN A 108 5.29 -0.55 -14.00
CA ASN A 108 5.52 -1.83 -13.37
C ASN A 108 4.30 -2.22 -12.50
N TRP A 109 3.69 -1.24 -11.85
CA TRP A 109 2.44 -1.46 -11.12
C TRP A 109 1.24 -1.15 -12.02
N ALA A 110 0.63 -2.21 -12.59
CA ALA A 110 -0.45 -2.17 -13.57
C ALA A 110 -1.66 -1.29 -13.18
N PRO A 111 -2.09 -1.21 -11.89
CA PRO A 111 -3.22 -0.39 -11.49
C PRO A 111 -3.13 1.10 -11.85
N ILE A 112 -1.95 1.67 -12.05
CA ILE A 112 -1.82 3.06 -12.53
C ILE A 112 -2.46 3.21 -13.91
N ASN A 113 -2.10 2.33 -14.83
CA ASN A 113 -2.61 2.34 -16.20
C ASN A 113 -4.11 2.00 -16.25
N GLY A 114 -4.52 0.98 -15.50
CA GLY A 114 -5.90 0.49 -15.52
C GLY A 114 -6.88 1.30 -14.67
N GLY A 115 -6.41 2.01 -13.63
CA GLY A 115 -7.28 2.61 -12.62
C GLY A 115 -7.14 4.11 -12.41
N ILE A 116 -6.05 4.76 -12.87
CA ILE A 116 -5.84 6.21 -12.69
C ILE A 116 -5.94 6.96 -14.03
N ILE A 117 -5.42 6.40 -15.10
CA ILE A 117 -5.42 7.01 -16.43
C ILE A 117 -6.70 6.60 -17.16
N GLU A 118 -7.42 7.57 -17.72
CA GLU A 118 -8.65 7.31 -18.47
C GLU A 118 -8.37 6.48 -19.74
N ASP A 119 -9.20 5.50 -20.03
CA ASP A 119 -9.05 4.57 -21.17
C ASP A 119 -9.41 5.22 -22.52
N ASP A 120 -10.14 6.34 -22.51
CA ASP A 120 -10.60 7.05 -23.71
C ASP A 120 -9.68 8.20 -24.15
N CYS A 121 -8.60 8.51 -23.42
CA CYS A 121 -7.68 9.59 -23.78
C CYS A 121 -6.55 9.16 -24.75
N GLY A 122 -6.55 7.92 -25.21
CA GLY A 122 -5.67 7.42 -26.27
C GLY A 122 -4.18 7.41 -25.87
N VAL A 123 -3.90 6.99 -24.64
CA VAL A 123 -2.54 6.75 -24.14
C VAL A 123 -2.09 5.36 -24.57
N GLU A 124 -0.87 5.23 -25.09
CA GLU A 124 -0.24 3.92 -25.29
C GLU A 124 0.29 3.44 -23.94
N MET A 125 -0.40 2.47 -23.36
CA MET A 125 -0.10 1.90 -22.05
C MET A 125 0.66 0.58 -22.21
N GLN A 126 1.70 0.40 -21.40
CA GLN A 126 2.46 -0.85 -21.31
C GLN A 126 2.62 -1.21 -19.83
N GLU A 127 2.41 -2.48 -19.52
CA GLU A 127 2.62 -3.07 -18.21
C GLU A 127 3.84 -3.97 -18.25
N THR A 128 4.61 -3.95 -17.18
CA THR A 128 5.88 -4.67 -17.07
C THR A 128 5.96 -5.38 -15.73
N THR A 129 6.91 -6.29 -15.59
CA THR A 129 7.07 -7.13 -14.40
C THR A 129 8.33 -6.81 -13.59
N SER A 130 9.13 -5.83 -14.05
CA SER A 130 10.36 -5.40 -13.38
C SER A 130 10.82 -4.03 -13.87
N GLY A 131 11.61 -3.32 -13.08
CA GLY A 131 12.20 -2.03 -13.48
C GLY A 131 13.14 -2.14 -14.68
N GLU A 132 13.85 -3.26 -14.86
CA GLU A 132 14.67 -3.52 -16.04
C GLU A 132 13.81 -3.61 -17.30
N GLU A 133 12.72 -4.36 -17.27
CA GLU A 133 11.78 -4.46 -18.38
C GLU A 133 11.13 -3.10 -18.67
N THR A 134 10.72 -2.37 -17.62
CA THR A 134 10.22 -0.99 -17.74
C THR A 134 11.21 -0.12 -18.47
N THR A 135 12.48 -0.16 -18.07
CA THR A 135 13.55 0.62 -18.69
C THR A 135 13.74 0.27 -20.17
N ASP A 136 13.75 -1.01 -20.52
CA ASP A 136 13.90 -1.49 -21.89
C ASP A 136 12.73 -1.03 -22.77
N GLN A 137 11.50 -1.14 -22.28
CA GLN A 137 10.30 -0.69 -22.98
C GLN A 137 10.29 0.83 -23.17
N VAL A 138 10.70 1.59 -22.14
CA VAL A 138 10.84 3.05 -22.22
C VAL A 138 11.87 3.44 -23.27
N VAL A 139 13.06 2.84 -23.29
CA VAL A 139 14.10 3.09 -24.29
C VAL A 139 13.59 2.81 -25.70
N ALA A 140 12.87 1.71 -25.88
CA ALA A 140 12.26 1.37 -27.18
C ALA A 140 11.17 2.37 -27.58
N CYS A 141 10.30 2.78 -26.64
CA CYS A 141 9.25 3.76 -26.85
C CYS A 141 9.82 5.13 -27.26
N VAL A 142 10.81 5.65 -26.52
CA VAL A 142 11.47 6.93 -26.85
C VAL A 142 12.08 6.90 -28.24
N LYS A 143 12.76 5.82 -28.59
CA LYS A 143 13.42 5.65 -29.89
C LYS A 143 12.43 5.59 -31.05
N ALA A 144 11.32 4.88 -30.88
CA ALA A 144 10.33 4.65 -31.92
C ALA A 144 9.30 5.77 -32.04
N ARG A 145 8.89 6.38 -30.92
CA ARG A 145 7.71 7.24 -30.85
C ARG A 145 8.01 8.70 -30.51
N LYS A 146 9.13 8.99 -29.82
CA LYS A 146 9.45 10.33 -29.31
C LYS A 146 8.23 10.98 -28.64
N PRO A 147 7.72 10.39 -27.52
CA PRO A 147 6.44 10.80 -26.92
C PRO A 147 6.45 12.28 -26.51
N ASP A 148 5.31 12.94 -26.67
CA ASP A 148 5.09 14.29 -26.15
C ASP A 148 5.00 14.28 -24.62
N LEU A 149 4.28 13.28 -24.06
CA LEU A 149 4.21 13.02 -22.62
C LEU A 149 4.46 11.53 -22.38
N LEU A 150 5.41 11.21 -21.52
CA LEU A 150 5.69 9.86 -21.07
C LEU A 150 5.67 9.83 -19.54
N PHE A 151 4.85 8.94 -18.97
CA PHE A 151 4.88 8.57 -17.57
C PHE A 151 5.52 7.20 -17.43
N ILE A 152 6.37 7.04 -16.42
CA ILE A 152 7.10 5.82 -16.11
C ILE A 152 6.92 5.56 -14.62
N GLN A 153 6.67 4.31 -14.24
CA GLN A 153 6.73 3.90 -12.83
C GLN A 153 7.61 2.65 -12.72
N ILE A 154 8.60 2.74 -11.83
CA ILE A 154 9.54 1.68 -11.46
C ILE A 154 9.24 1.31 -10.01
N ASP A 155 8.87 0.06 -9.77
CA ASP A 155 8.36 -0.45 -8.49
C ASP A 155 9.47 -0.98 -7.57
N ASP A 156 10.63 -1.28 -8.12
CA ASP A 156 11.71 -2.04 -7.46
C ASP A 156 12.10 -1.55 -6.06
N PRO A 157 12.23 -0.23 -5.77
CA PRO A 157 12.58 0.22 -4.42
C PRO A 157 11.48 -0.04 -3.40
N ASP A 158 10.20 0.07 -3.78
CA ASP A 158 9.08 -0.24 -2.90
C ASP A 158 9.08 -1.73 -2.52
N GLU A 159 9.19 -2.62 -3.50
CA GLU A 159 9.32 -4.05 -3.27
C GLU A 159 10.53 -4.39 -2.38
N ALA A 160 11.67 -3.73 -2.61
CA ALA A 160 12.85 -3.91 -1.76
C ALA A 160 12.63 -3.37 -0.34
N GLY A 161 11.89 -2.28 -0.18
CA GLY A 161 11.49 -1.71 1.10
C GLY A 161 10.60 -2.66 1.89
N HIS A 162 9.60 -3.23 1.27
CA HIS A 162 8.73 -4.24 1.89
C HIS A 162 9.49 -5.52 2.27
N HIS A 163 10.44 -5.94 1.45
CA HIS A 163 11.19 -7.17 1.67
C HIS A 163 12.31 -7.02 2.72
N PHE A 164 13.20 -6.02 2.55
CA PHE A 164 14.39 -5.84 3.37
C PHE A 164 14.20 -4.81 4.48
N GLY A 165 13.22 -3.94 4.38
CA GLY A 165 13.02 -2.74 5.20
C GLY A 165 13.57 -1.49 4.51
N TYR A 166 12.79 -0.41 4.57
CA TYR A 166 13.16 0.89 4.02
C TYR A 166 14.40 1.48 4.72
N GLY A 167 15.32 2.01 3.95
CA GLY A 167 16.59 2.56 4.45
C GLY A 167 17.64 1.52 4.84
N THR A 168 17.35 0.22 4.73
CA THR A 168 18.33 -0.84 4.94
C THR A 168 19.27 -1.00 3.74
N GLU A 169 20.35 -1.73 3.91
CA GLU A 169 21.33 -1.98 2.84
C GLU A 169 20.67 -2.57 1.57
N GLY A 170 19.73 -3.53 1.73
CA GLY A 170 19.04 -4.15 0.59
C GLY A 170 18.21 -3.14 -0.20
N HIS A 171 17.48 -2.26 0.48
CA HIS A 171 16.72 -1.17 -0.14
C HIS A 171 17.65 -0.14 -0.81
N LEU A 172 18.72 0.28 -0.15
CA LEU A 172 19.68 1.25 -0.68
C LEU A 172 20.42 0.71 -1.93
N GLN A 173 20.81 -0.57 -1.94
CA GLN A 173 21.37 -1.23 -3.12
C GLN A 173 20.38 -1.28 -4.28
N CYS A 174 19.07 -1.43 -4.01
CA CYS A 174 18.04 -1.34 -5.03
C CYS A 174 17.97 0.06 -5.65
N ILE A 175 17.99 1.12 -4.82
CA ILE A 175 18.02 2.51 -5.30
C ILE A 175 19.23 2.77 -6.21
N THR A 176 20.41 2.26 -5.85
CA THR A 176 21.61 2.36 -6.72
C THR A 176 21.44 1.67 -8.07
N ARG A 177 20.73 0.53 -8.13
CA ARG A 177 20.41 -0.12 -9.41
C ARG A 177 19.42 0.70 -10.23
N VAL A 178 18.40 1.26 -9.60
CA VAL A 178 17.40 2.12 -10.26
C VAL A 178 18.03 3.42 -10.76
N ASP A 179 19.02 3.97 -10.07
CA ASP A 179 19.81 5.12 -10.57
C ASP A 179 20.41 4.84 -11.96
N ALA A 180 20.97 3.66 -12.18
CA ALA A 180 21.49 3.27 -13.50
C ALA A 180 20.37 3.15 -14.56
N MET A 181 19.17 2.70 -14.18
CA MET A 181 18.00 2.68 -15.08
C MET A 181 17.57 4.08 -15.47
N VAL A 182 17.51 5.03 -14.53
CA VAL A 182 17.24 6.45 -14.79
C VAL A 182 18.27 7.03 -15.77
N GLY A 183 19.54 6.67 -15.60
CA GLY A 183 20.62 7.04 -16.53
C GLY A 183 20.36 6.55 -17.95
N ARG A 184 19.97 5.29 -18.13
CA ARG A 184 19.63 4.69 -19.44
C ARG A 184 18.42 5.38 -20.08
N ILE A 185 17.40 5.72 -19.29
CA ILE A 185 16.21 6.46 -19.77
C ILE A 185 16.63 7.84 -20.28
N PHE A 186 17.44 8.57 -19.50
CA PHE A 186 17.93 9.89 -19.92
C PHE A 186 18.79 9.81 -21.21
N ASP A 187 19.66 8.82 -21.30
CA ASP A 187 20.49 8.56 -22.48
C ASP A 187 19.64 8.30 -23.73
N ALA A 188 18.50 7.60 -23.60
CA ALA A 188 17.59 7.39 -24.73
C ALA A 188 17.05 8.72 -25.31
N TYR A 189 16.73 9.70 -24.47
CA TYR A 189 16.32 11.04 -24.92
C TYR A 189 17.46 11.81 -25.60
N ARG A 190 18.66 11.68 -25.05
CA ARG A 190 19.88 12.27 -25.66
C ARG A 190 20.18 11.65 -27.03
N ASP A 191 20.16 10.32 -27.11
CA ASP A 191 20.46 9.56 -28.33
C ASP A 191 19.39 9.76 -29.43
N ALA A 192 18.13 10.00 -29.03
CA ALA A 192 17.04 10.37 -29.92
C ALA A 192 17.14 11.84 -30.41
N GLY A 193 18.06 12.63 -29.86
CA GLY A 193 18.27 14.03 -30.18
C GLY A 193 17.15 14.97 -29.77
N ILE A 194 16.46 14.64 -28.66
CA ILE A 194 15.30 15.41 -28.16
C ILE A 194 15.49 15.93 -26.73
N SER A 195 16.61 15.63 -26.09
CA SER A 195 16.88 16.01 -24.69
C SER A 195 16.80 17.51 -24.42
N ASP A 196 17.23 18.36 -25.40
CA ASP A 196 17.26 19.81 -25.21
C ASP A 196 15.85 20.45 -25.20
N ASP A 197 14.86 19.77 -25.76
CA ASP A 197 13.45 20.21 -25.76
C ASP A 197 12.57 19.30 -24.87
N THR A 198 13.20 18.60 -23.92
CA THR A 198 12.54 17.75 -22.96
C THR A 198 12.60 18.38 -21.57
N LEU A 199 11.46 18.43 -20.87
CA LEU A 199 11.43 18.55 -19.43
C LEU A 199 11.55 17.13 -18.84
N PHE A 200 12.69 16.86 -18.21
CA PHE A 200 12.97 15.59 -17.54
C PHE A 200 12.69 15.75 -16.03
N LEU A 201 11.77 14.97 -15.50
CA LEU A 201 11.34 15.01 -14.10
C LEU A 201 11.53 13.63 -13.49
N ALA A 202 12.16 13.55 -12.30
CA ALA A 202 12.22 12.37 -11.48
C ALA A 202 11.58 12.64 -10.13
N ILE A 203 10.73 11.73 -9.67
CA ILE A 203 9.99 11.88 -8.42
C ILE A 203 9.70 10.50 -7.84
N THR A 204 9.49 10.44 -6.53
CA THR A 204 8.93 9.28 -5.85
C THR A 204 7.59 9.65 -5.24
N ASP A 205 6.72 8.69 -5.10
CA ASP A 205 5.38 8.89 -4.54
C ASP A 205 5.41 8.92 -3.01
N HIS A 206 6.17 8.04 -2.37
CA HIS A 206 6.41 8.00 -0.93
C HIS A 206 7.77 7.36 -0.62
N GLY A 207 8.14 7.34 0.60
CA GLY A 207 9.17 6.48 1.17
C GLY A 207 8.54 5.44 2.09
N GLY A 208 9.25 5.03 3.16
CA GLY A 208 8.70 4.03 4.07
C GLY A 208 9.37 4.04 5.43
N PHE A 209 8.82 3.22 6.32
CA PHE A 209 9.30 3.00 7.67
C PHE A 209 9.27 1.52 8.00
N LYS A 210 10.37 0.96 8.54
CA LYS A 210 10.54 -0.48 8.71
C LYS A 210 10.24 -1.22 7.38
N ARG A 211 9.20 -2.03 7.30
CA ARG A 211 8.81 -2.80 6.12
C ARG A 211 7.51 -2.32 5.46
N GLY A 212 7.08 -1.09 5.73
CA GLY A 212 5.83 -0.57 5.20
C GLY A 212 5.81 0.94 5.05
N HIS A 213 4.66 1.45 4.65
CA HIS A 213 4.36 2.87 4.43
C HIS A 213 2.86 3.13 4.65
N GLY A 214 2.42 4.37 4.50
CA GLY A 214 1.02 4.79 4.72
C GLY A 214 0.85 5.73 5.92
N GLY A 215 1.88 5.82 6.77
CA GLY A 215 1.93 6.72 7.92
C GLY A 215 2.56 8.09 7.60
N TYR A 216 3.15 8.72 8.63
CA TYR A 216 3.70 10.09 8.56
C TYR A 216 5.10 10.24 9.13
N THR A 217 5.86 9.15 9.28
CA THR A 217 7.26 9.26 9.69
C THR A 217 8.05 10.07 8.66
N ASP A 218 9.19 10.61 9.04
CA ASP A 218 10.06 11.35 8.11
C ASP A 218 10.50 10.48 6.93
N GLY A 219 10.71 9.17 7.16
CA GLY A 219 11.05 8.22 6.11
C GLY A 219 9.94 8.01 5.09
N GLU A 220 8.67 8.11 5.50
CA GLU A 220 7.50 7.92 4.63
C GLU A 220 7.14 9.17 3.83
N LYS A 221 7.18 10.36 4.48
CA LYS A 221 6.62 11.59 3.90
C LYS A 221 7.59 12.39 3.04
N TYR A 222 8.90 12.36 3.34
CA TYR A 222 9.88 13.12 2.56
C TYR A 222 10.32 12.35 1.33
N VAL A 223 10.24 13.03 0.19
CA VAL A 223 10.44 12.43 -1.11
C VAL A 223 11.42 13.21 -1.97
N PHE A 224 12.17 12.48 -2.80
CA PHE A 224 13.01 13.06 -3.83
C PHE A 224 12.15 13.64 -4.96
N PHE A 225 12.50 14.86 -5.40
CA PHE A 225 11.88 15.52 -6.51
C PHE A 225 12.91 16.33 -7.29
N ALA A 226 13.12 16.02 -8.54
CA ALA A 226 14.10 16.71 -9.36
C ALA A 226 13.62 16.99 -10.78
N LEU A 227 14.10 18.09 -11.35
CA LEU A 227 13.75 18.54 -12.69
C LEU A 227 15.02 19.01 -13.45
N ARG A 228 15.04 18.72 -14.74
CA ARG A 228 16.01 19.26 -15.69
C ARG A 228 15.30 19.69 -16.96
N GLY A 229 15.67 20.85 -17.50
CA GLY A 229 15.14 21.37 -18.75
C GLY A 229 15.59 22.79 -19.02
N LYS A 230 15.34 23.32 -20.21
CA LYS A 230 15.86 24.62 -20.68
C LYS A 230 15.36 25.85 -19.91
N THR A 231 14.23 25.74 -19.18
CA THR A 231 13.70 26.82 -18.33
C THR A 231 13.86 26.55 -16.85
N VAL A 232 14.41 25.38 -16.48
CA VAL A 232 14.61 25.00 -15.07
C VAL A 232 15.79 25.77 -14.50
N CYS A 233 15.58 26.43 -13.35
CA CYS A 233 16.65 27.10 -12.61
C CYS A 233 17.49 26.09 -11.83
N LYS A 234 18.76 26.36 -11.67
CA LYS A 234 19.62 25.61 -10.75
C LYS A 234 19.23 25.94 -9.31
N THR A 235 18.43 25.08 -8.70
CA THR A 235 17.84 25.27 -7.39
C THR A 235 17.99 24.01 -6.54
N LYS A 236 18.31 24.16 -5.26
CA LYS A 236 18.37 23.06 -4.30
C LYS A 236 17.45 23.36 -3.12
N GLY A 237 16.79 22.32 -2.57
CA GLY A 237 15.99 22.45 -1.37
C GLY A 237 14.72 23.28 -1.53
N PHE A 238 14.05 23.22 -2.67
CA PHE A 238 12.72 23.83 -2.84
C PHE A 238 11.63 22.98 -2.18
N PHE A 239 10.55 23.61 -1.76
CA PHE A 239 9.37 22.91 -1.25
C PHE A 239 8.40 22.57 -2.38
N ALA A 240 7.89 21.34 -2.39
CA ALA A 240 6.87 20.84 -3.30
C ALA A 240 6.08 19.71 -2.63
N GLN A 241 4.95 19.36 -3.21
CA GLN A 241 4.19 18.15 -2.89
C GLN A 241 4.03 17.28 -4.13
N THR A 242 3.82 15.98 -3.97
CA THR A 242 3.68 15.04 -5.10
C THR A 242 2.62 15.49 -6.10
N ARG A 243 1.49 16.06 -5.64
CA ARG A 243 0.43 16.63 -6.51
C ARG A 243 0.89 17.77 -7.42
N ASP A 244 2.05 18.38 -7.18
CA ASP A 244 2.55 19.53 -7.97
C ASP A 244 3.06 19.15 -9.35
N VAL A 245 3.28 17.86 -9.60
CA VAL A 245 3.64 17.31 -10.91
C VAL A 245 2.64 17.74 -11.98
N ASN A 246 1.32 17.71 -11.71
CA ASN A 246 0.30 18.09 -12.69
C ASN A 246 0.48 19.54 -13.16
N ALA A 247 0.68 20.49 -12.23
CA ALA A 247 0.90 21.90 -12.61
C ALA A 247 2.22 22.12 -13.36
N ILE A 248 3.26 21.35 -13.06
CA ILE A 248 4.55 21.38 -13.76
C ILE A 248 4.36 20.93 -15.22
N VAL A 249 3.61 19.85 -15.45
CA VAL A 249 3.32 19.37 -16.82
C VAL A 249 2.46 20.41 -17.57
N ARG A 250 1.45 21.00 -16.92
CA ARG A 250 0.65 22.09 -17.51
C ARG A 250 1.52 23.28 -17.87
N TYR A 251 2.45 23.69 -17.00
CA TYR A 251 3.43 24.73 -17.31
C TYR A 251 4.25 24.37 -18.54
N ALA A 252 4.77 23.16 -18.65
CA ALA A 252 5.58 22.71 -19.78
C ALA A 252 4.83 22.76 -21.12
N PHE A 253 3.56 22.34 -21.10
CA PHE A 253 2.70 22.38 -22.29
C PHE A 253 2.04 23.74 -22.56
N GLY A 254 2.26 24.76 -21.71
CA GLY A 254 1.62 26.06 -21.83
C GLY A 254 0.11 26.05 -21.60
N LEU A 255 -0.35 25.07 -20.80
CA LEU A 255 -1.75 24.91 -20.45
C LEU A 255 -2.13 25.81 -19.26
N ASP A 256 -3.41 26.09 -19.12
CA ASP A 256 -3.91 26.82 -17.95
C ASP A 256 -3.67 25.99 -16.67
N ILE A 257 -3.16 26.66 -15.64
CA ILE A 257 -2.99 26.10 -14.30
C ILE A 257 -4.09 26.73 -13.46
N PRO A 258 -5.17 25.98 -13.17
CA PRO A 258 -6.27 26.51 -12.40
C PRO A 258 -5.79 27.04 -11.04
N ALA A 259 -6.32 28.18 -10.60
CA ALA A 259 -6.28 28.50 -9.19
C ALA A 259 -7.08 27.40 -8.45
N LYS A 260 -6.85 27.23 -7.13
CA LYS A 260 -7.64 26.28 -6.33
C LYS A 260 -9.12 26.48 -6.67
N ASN A 261 -9.73 25.46 -7.29
CA ASN A 261 -11.11 25.54 -7.78
C ASN A 261 -12.05 24.71 -6.90
N ASP A 262 -13.34 24.87 -7.12
CA ASP A 262 -14.39 24.16 -6.39
C ASP A 262 -14.35 22.62 -6.62
N ASN A 263 -13.64 22.16 -7.65
CA ASN A 263 -13.46 20.75 -8.01
C ASN A 263 -12.27 20.09 -7.26
N GLY A 264 -11.61 20.82 -6.37
CA GLY A 264 -10.53 20.28 -5.53
C GLY A 264 -9.13 20.26 -6.17
N TYR A 265 -8.97 20.72 -7.42
CA TYR A 265 -7.64 20.91 -8.00
C TYR A 265 -6.80 21.85 -7.14
N SER A 266 -5.59 21.41 -6.77
CA SER A 266 -4.75 22.16 -5.83
C SER A 266 -3.26 22.10 -6.16
N SER A 267 -2.89 21.56 -7.33
CA SER A 267 -1.52 21.52 -7.81
C SER A 267 -0.99 22.92 -8.16
N GLN A 268 0.27 23.17 -7.87
CA GLN A 268 0.94 24.46 -8.12
C GLN A 268 2.37 24.22 -8.64
N VAL A 269 2.89 25.18 -9.39
CA VAL A 269 4.31 25.17 -9.77
C VAL A 269 5.14 25.64 -8.57
N PRO A 270 6.10 24.84 -8.09
CA PRO A 270 6.93 25.22 -6.94
C PRO A 270 7.74 26.47 -7.19
N ALA A 271 7.91 27.26 -6.15
CA ALA A 271 8.65 28.53 -6.25
C ALA A 271 10.14 28.29 -6.58
N GLY A 272 10.70 29.10 -7.47
CA GLY A 272 12.12 29.09 -7.82
C GLY A 272 12.57 27.91 -8.69
N VAL A 273 11.67 27.02 -9.10
CA VAL A 273 12.01 25.87 -9.98
C VAL A 273 12.20 26.30 -11.43
N PHE A 274 11.37 27.21 -11.95
CA PHE A 274 11.48 27.71 -13.31
C PHE A 274 11.89 29.19 -13.34
N CYS A 275 12.86 29.53 -14.19
CA CYS A 275 13.45 30.88 -14.25
C CYS A 275 12.49 31.92 -14.85
N ASP A 276 11.53 31.50 -15.66
CA ASP A 276 10.51 32.35 -16.28
C ASP A 276 9.15 32.30 -15.57
N TRP A 277 9.08 31.64 -14.38
CA TRP A 277 7.86 31.53 -13.59
C TRP A 277 7.92 32.44 -12.37
N ASN A 278 6.96 33.37 -12.29
CA ASN A 278 6.91 34.40 -11.25
C ASN A 278 5.61 34.42 -10.44
N ARG A 279 4.71 33.43 -10.68
CA ARG A 279 3.51 33.32 -9.84
C ARG A 279 3.89 32.81 -8.45
N PRO A 280 3.27 33.34 -7.37
CA PRO A 280 3.57 32.87 -6.01
C PRO A 280 3.15 31.42 -5.84
N TYR A 281 3.92 30.69 -5.06
CA TYR A 281 3.51 29.42 -4.50
C TYR A 281 2.66 29.70 -3.26
N LEU A 282 1.40 29.36 -3.30
CA LEU A 282 0.40 29.81 -2.30
C LEU A 282 0.33 28.90 -1.08
N ARG A 283 1.00 27.73 -1.11
CA ARG A 283 1.13 26.91 0.08
C ARG A 283 2.21 27.52 0.98
N ASP A 284 1.90 27.56 2.25
CA ASP A 284 2.88 27.89 3.28
C ASP A 284 3.66 26.61 3.64
N PRO A 285 4.95 26.50 3.26
CA PRO A 285 5.73 25.31 3.54
C PRO A 285 5.89 25.03 5.04
N GLU A 286 5.96 26.07 5.87
CA GLU A 286 6.07 25.91 7.32
C GLU A 286 4.75 25.47 7.93
N GLY A 287 3.62 26.03 7.44
CA GLY A 287 2.28 25.62 7.85
C GLY A 287 2.04 24.15 7.53
N VAL A 288 2.32 23.72 6.30
CA VAL A 288 2.18 22.31 5.89
C VAL A 288 3.11 21.40 6.71
N ARG A 289 4.37 21.77 6.93
CA ARG A 289 5.27 21.00 7.79
C ARG A 289 4.78 20.91 9.23
N SER A 290 4.20 22.00 9.76
CA SER A 290 3.66 22.05 11.11
C SER A 290 2.37 21.21 11.22
N GLU A 291 1.49 21.25 10.22
CA GLU A 291 0.30 20.40 10.15
C GLU A 291 0.68 18.92 10.11
N ILE A 292 1.69 18.56 9.29
CA ILE A 292 2.20 17.20 9.21
C ILE A 292 2.87 16.78 10.53
N ALA A 293 3.67 17.66 11.15
CA ALA A 293 4.29 17.36 12.43
C ALA A 293 3.29 17.24 13.59
N ALA A 294 2.14 17.91 13.47
CA ALA A 294 1.04 17.82 14.43
C ALA A 294 0.11 16.62 14.19
N GLN A 295 0.24 15.94 13.05
CA GLN A 295 -0.49 14.70 12.83
C GLN A 295 -0.08 13.68 13.90
N PRO A 296 -1.02 12.94 14.46
CA PRO A 296 -0.66 11.89 15.40
C PRO A 296 0.34 10.96 14.71
N GLN A 297 1.53 10.82 15.30
CA GLN A 297 2.41 9.71 14.93
C GLN A 297 1.57 8.45 15.10
N PRO A 298 1.68 7.43 14.21
CA PRO A 298 0.94 6.20 14.38
C PRO A 298 1.11 5.73 15.82
N ALA A 299 0.01 5.68 16.56
CA ALA A 299 0.02 5.11 17.91
C ALA A 299 0.13 3.60 17.72
N PHE A 300 1.36 3.10 17.62
CA PHE A 300 1.62 1.67 17.51
C PHE A 300 1.06 0.95 18.72
N HIS A 301 0.42 -0.18 18.48
CA HIS A 301 0.02 -1.08 19.52
C HIS A 301 1.24 -1.71 20.19
N SER A 302 1.12 -2.01 21.45
CA SER A 302 2.15 -2.74 22.19
C SER A 302 1.50 -3.69 23.17
N GLU A 303 2.18 -4.79 23.45
CA GLU A 303 1.79 -5.72 24.51
C GLU A 303 1.61 -5.00 25.85
N LYS A 304 2.45 -4.01 26.18
CA LYS A 304 2.30 -3.20 27.40
C LYS A 304 0.96 -2.48 27.48
N GLY A 305 0.42 -2.04 26.35
CA GLY A 305 -0.94 -1.47 26.28
C GLY A 305 -2.00 -2.54 26.54
N LEU A 306 -1.86 -3.71 25.94
CA LEU A 306 -2.77 -4.84 26.11
C LEU A 306 -2.71 -5.41 27.54
N ALA A 307 -1.53 -5.46 28.17
CA ALA A 307 -1.32 -5.91 29.54
C ALA A 307 -2.00 -5.03 30.61
N ALA A 308 -2.43 -3.81 30.24
CA ALA A 308 -3.28 -3.01 31.13
C ALA A 308 -4.72 -3.53 31.22
N PHE A 309 -5.16 -4.36 30.28
CA PHE A 309 -6.51 -4.91 30.18
C PHE A 309 -6.57 -6.41 30.47
N PHE A 310 -5.53 -7.15 30.11
CA PHE A 310 -5.43 -8.60 30.30
C PHE A 310 -4.13 -8.97 30.98
N PRO A 311 -4.13 -9.92 31.96
CA PRO A 311 -2.90 -10.46 32.54
C PRO A 311 -1.98 -11.05 31.45
N GLU A 312 -0.68 -10.75 31.53
CA GLU A 312 0.31 -11.21 30.55
C GLU A 312 0.33 -12.74 30.38
N ASP A 313 0.12 -13.49 31.47
CA ASP A 313 0.05 -14.95 31.45
C ASP A 313 -1.19 -15.51 30.72
N GLN A 314 -2.17 -14.68 30.41
CA GLN A 314 -3.32 -15.05 29.60
C GLN A 314 -3.12 -14.74 28.09
N ILE A 315 -2.11 -13.98 27.73
CA ILE A 315 -1.82 -13.61 26.34
C ILE A 315 -0.83 -14.63 25.77
N LYS A 316 -1.30 -15.47 24.85
CA LYS A 316 -0.48 -16.49 24.20
C LYS A 316 0.33 -15.92 23.05
N LEU A 317 -0.29 -15.04 22.25
CA LEU A 317 0.26 -14.40 21.06
C LEU A 317 -0.31 -13.00 20.91
N ALA A 318 0.53 -12.04 20.52
CA ALA A 318 0.09 -10.70 20.13
C ALA A 318 0.92 -10.21 18.93
N MET A 319 0.33 -10.29 17.75
CA MET A 319 0.90 -9.75 16.52
C MET A 319 0.14 -8.50 16.14
N PHE A 320 0.78 -7.35 16.30
CA PHE A 320 0.17 -6.04 16.02
C PHE A 320 0.41 -5.55 14.59
N PHE A 321 1.23 -6.27 13.82
CA PHE A 321 1.58 -5.94 12.43
C PHE A 321 2.08 -4.50 12.22
N GLU A 322 2.73 -3.93 13.24
CA GLU A 322 3.28 -2.57 13.21
C GLU A 322 4.56 -2.52 12.37
N TYR A 323 4.38 -2.76 11.05
CA TYR A 323 5.43 -2.87 10.03
C TYR A 323 6.41 -4.03 10.28
N ASP A 324 5.99 -5.06 10.99
CA ASP A 324 6.74 -6.30 11.19
C ASP A 324 5.79 -7.48 11.51
N THR A 325 6.33 -8.69 11.52
CA THR A 325 5.62 -9.94 11.81
C THR A 325 5.96 -10.49 13.19
N ALA A 326 6.45 -9.65 14.10
CA ALA A 326 6.90 -10.09 15.41
C ALA A 326 5.74 -10.41 16.35
N ASP A 327 5.89 -11.48 17.12
CA ASP A 327 5.07 -11.69 18.32
C ASP A 327 5.58 -10.79 19.45
N ALA A 328 4.77 -9.82 19.86
CA ALA A 328 5.12 -8.86 20.91
C ALA A 328 5.25 -9.51 22.30
N THR A 329 4.68 -10.70 22.51
CA THR A 329 4.86 -11.46 23.76
C THR A 329 6.24 -12.15 23.83
N GLY A 330 6.88 -12.36 22.66
CA GLY A 330 8.13 -13.10 22.55
C GLY A 330 8.00 -14.63 22.74
N ASN A 331 6.77 -15.14 22.82
CA ASN A 331 6.52 -16.57 23.05
C ASN A 331 6.73 -17.41 21.79
N ALA A 332 6.59 -16.81 20.60
CA ALA A 332 6.65 -17.52 19.32
C ALA A 332 7.58 -16.84 18.32
N GLN A 333 8.24 -17.66 17.51
CA GLN A 333 8.97 -17.23 16.33
C GLN A 333 8.20 -17.68 15.09
N PHE A 334 8.17 -16.80 14.07
CA PHE A 334 7.51 -17.09 12.81
C PHE A 334 8.51 -17.15 11.66
N ARG A 335 8.36 -18.15 10.80
CA ARG A 335 8.98 -18.20 9.49
C ARG A 335 8.01 -17.59 8.48
N GLU A 336 8.48 -16.60 7.74
CA GLU A 336 7.72 -15.95 6.68
C GLU A 336 7.96 -16.68 5.35
N GLU A 337 6.88 -16.93 4.61
CA GLU A 337 6.87 -17.50 3.26
C GLU A 337 6.04 -16.59 2.36
N GLY A 338 6.49 -16.34 1.12
CA GLY A 338 5.83 -15.42 0.19
C GLY A 338 6.01 -13.95 0.58
N HIS A 339 5.01 -13.12 0.24
CA HIS A 339 5.06 -11.67 0.44
C HIS A 339 4.08 -11.21 1.52
N VAL A 340 4.60 -10.46 2.49
CA VAL A 340 3.80 -9.74 3.48
C VAL A 340 4.16 -8.27 3.38
N LYS A 341 3.19 -7.44 3.00
CA LYS A 341 3.31 -5.98 2.93
C LYS A 341 2.63 -5.34 4.12
N PHE A 342 3.00 -4.11 4.45
CA PHE A 342 2.43 -3.38 5.58
C PHE A 342 1.98 -2.00 5.15
N TYR A 343 0.81 -1.56 5.65
CA TYR A 343 0.23 -0.27 5.35
C TYR A 343 -0.23 0.42 6.64
N GLY A 344 0.03 1.74 6.74
CA GLY A 344 -0.19 2.52 7.95
C GLY A 344 -1.63 3.05 8.14
N ASP A 345 -2.60 2.52 7.40
CA ASP A 345 -4.03 2.87 7.49
C ASP A 345 -4.88 1.74 8.10
N GLY A 346 -4.30 1.01 9.04
CA GLY A 346 -4.99 -0.02 9.82
C GLY A 346 -6.07 0.54 10.76
N VAL A 347 -6.65 -0.34 11.55
CA VAL A 347 -7.63 0.04 12.59
C VAL A 347 -6.95 0.92 13.65
N ARG A 348 -5.74 0.53 14.02
CA ARG A 348 -4.88 1.30 14.92
C ARG A 348 -3.43 1.09 14.52
N GLY A 349 -2.81 2.06 13.83
CA GLY A 349 -1.44 1.91 13.37
C GLY A 349 -1.36 1.26 11.99
N ALA A 350 -0.54 0.22 11.85
CA ALA A 350 -0.38 -0.49 10.59
C ALA A 350 -1.13 -1.83 10.57
N TYR A 351 -1.33 -2.38 9.40
CA TYR A 351 -1.84 -3.73 9.18
C TYR A 351 -0.94 -4.51 8.22
N ALA A 352 -1.03 -5.84 8.24
CA ALA A 352 -0.38 -6.72 7.28
C ALA A 352 -1.32 -7.07 6.12
N GLU A 353 -0.81 -7.02 4.90
CA GLU A 353 -1.42 -7.59 3.70
C GLU A 353 -0.62 -8.82 3.28
N PHE A 354 -1.26 -9.96 3.35
CA PHE A 354 -0.74 -11.23 2.87
C PHE A 354 -1.16 -11.41 1.42
N GLY A 355 -0.19 -11.54 0.52
CA GLY A 355 -0.45 -11.91 -0.86
C GLY A 355 -1.02 -13.33 -0.97
N ALA A 356 -1.42 -13.71 -2.17
CA ALA A 356 -2.05 -15.02 -2.41
C ALA A 356 -1.20 -16.24 -1.96
N THR A 357 0.11 -16.05 -1.74
CA THR A 357 1.03 -17.06 -1.19
C THR A 357 1.71 -16.62 0.10
N GLY A 358 1.29 -15.48 0.67
CA GLY A 358 1.87 -14.94 1.90
C GLY A 358 1.43 -15.75 3.12
N CYS A 359 2.39 -16.29 3.86
CA CYS A 359 2.13 -17.11 5.04
C CYS A 359 3.20 -16.91 6.11
N LEU A 360 2.77 -16.89 7.37
CA LEU A 360 3.64 -17.01 8.52
C LEU A 360 3.40 -18.37 9.17
N CYS A 361 4.46 -19.12 9.42
CA CYS A 361 4.39 -20.45 10.04
C CYS A 361 5.16 -20.47 11.36
N SER A 362 4.56 -21.05 12.41
CA SER A 362 5.19 -21.22 13.71
C SER A 362 4.92 -22.60 14.31
N ASP A 363 5.99 -23.23 14.79
CA ASP A 363 5.92 -24.46 15.58
C ASP A 363 5.77 -24.17 17.09
N ASP A 364 5.91 -22.92 17.50
CA ASP A 364 5.88 -22.53 18.92
C ASP A 364 4.45 -22.32 19.44
N VAL A 365 3.51 -21.92 18.57
CA VAL A 365 2.11 -21.67 18.96
C VAL A 365 1.37 -23.01 19.05
N ARG A 366 1.04 -23.43 20.28
CA ARG A 366 0.38 -24.72 20.57
C ARG A 366 -0.92 -24.50 21.32
N PHE A 367 -1.97 -25.20 20.94
CA PHE A 367 -3.32 -25.11 21.52
C PHE A 367 -3.64 -26.27 22.46
N GLY A 368 -3.04 -27.44 22.21
CA GLY A 368 -3.28 -28.61 23.03
C GLY A 368 -4.76 -28.98 23.10
N LYS A 369 -5.24 -29.17 24.33
CA LYS A 369 -6.63 -29.49 24.68
C LYS A 369 -7.31 -28.40 25.51
N ASP A 370 -6.60 -27.29 25.73
CA ASP A 370 -7.05 -26.21 26.60
C ASP A 370 -8.01 -25.25 25.88
N ASP A 371 -8.76 -24.51 26.66
CA ASP A 371 -9.57 -23.41 26.17
C ASP A 371 -8.69 -22.28 25.62
N PHE A 372 -9.12 -21.66 24.55
CA PHE A 372 -8.41 -20.51 23.97
C PHE A 372 -9.36 -19.58 23.19
N THR A 373 -8.87 -18.39 22.88
CA THR A 373 -9.58 -17.43 22.04
C THR A 373 -8.65 -16.86 20.98
N VAL A 374 -9.14 -16.77 19.76
CA VAL A 374 -8.47 -16.11 18.64
C VAL A 374 -9.26 -14.87 18.24
N CYS A 375 -8.61 -13.72 18.19
CA CYS A 375 -9.19 -12.44 17.79
C CYS A 375 -8.35 -11.81 16.68
N ALA A 376 -9.01 -11.18 15.71
CA ALA A 376 -8.33 -10.40 14.69
C ALA A 376 -9.26 -9.30 14.12
N TRP A 377 -8.67 -8.23 13.60
CA TRP A 377 -9.33 -7.33 12.68
C TRP A 377 -9.05 -7.78 11.24
N LEU A 378 -10.08 -7.91 10.44
CA LEU A 378 -10.00 -8.34 9.04
C LEU A 378 -10.60 -7.26 8.13
N LYS A 379 -9.88 -6.88 7.08
CA LYS A 379 -10.40 -5.96 6.05
C LYS A 379 -11.26 -6.77 5.09
N VAL A 380 -12.57 -6.63 5.21
CA VAL A 380 -13.54 -7.40 4.43
C VAL A 380 -14.01 -6.67 3.17
N ASP A 381 -13.68 -5.39 3.05
CA ASP A 381 -13.86 -4.61 1.84
C ASP A 381 -12.78 -5.01 0.83
N GLY A 382 -13.20 -5.55 -0.32
CA GLY A 382 -12.27 -6.16 -1.29
C GLY A 382 -12.00 -7.67 -1.08
N ALA A 383 -12.50 -8.27 0.00
CA ALA A 383 -12.39 -9.71 0.22
C ALA A 383 -13.00 -10.53 -0.94
N PRO A 384 -12.44 -11.72 -1.26
CA PRO A 384 -12.95 -12.55 -2.34
C PRO A 384 -14.38 -13.02 -2.06
N VAL A 385 -15.12 -13.32 -3.14
CA VAL A 385 -16.46 -13.95 -3.04
C VAL A 385 -16.35 -15.39 -2.54
N SER A 386 -15.25 -16.05 -2.89
CA SER A 386 -14.84 -17.36 -2.39
C SER A 386 -14.11 -17.23 -1.05
N GLU A 387 -13.65 -18.34 -0.53
CA GLU A 387 -13.03 -18.41 0.80
C GLU A 387 -11.63 -17.79 0.83
N ALA A 388 -11.32 -17.09 1.92
CA ALA A 388 -9.98 -16.70 2.30
C ALA A 388 -9.68 -17.25 3.69
N TYR A 389 -8.55 -17.91 3.85
CA TYR A 389 -8.03 -18.38 5.12
C TYR A 389 -7.18 -17.28 5.77
N TYR A 390 -7.30 -17.09 7.09
CA TYR A 390 -6.45 -16.11 7.76
C TYR A 390 -5.60 -16.68 8.90
N CYS A 391 -6.03 -17.72 9.61
CA CYS A 391 -5.16 -18.44 10.55
C CYS A 391 -5.73 -19.80 10.99
N GLY A 392 -4.85 -20.68 11.46
CA GLY A 392 -5.22 -21.98 12.03
C GLY A 392 -4.08 -22.98 12.05
N THR A 393 -4.43 -24.24 12.30
CA THR A 393 -3.49 -25.37 12.40
C THR A 393 -3.86 -26.49 11.42
N LYS A 394 -4.55 -26.16 10.33
CA LYS A 394 -5.05 -27.12 9.34
C LYS A 394 -4.75 -26.68 7.92
N THR A 395 -4.51 -27.66 7.04
CA THR A 395 -4.49 -27.48 5.59
C THR A 395 -5.69 -28.15 4.93
N MET A 396 -5.95 -27.85 3.69
CA MET A 396 -7.02 -28.49 2.90
C MET A 396 -6.75 -29.98 2.58
N THR A 397 -5.50 -30.42 2.66
CA THR A 397 -5.05 -31.73 2.17
C THR A 397 -4.70 -32.72 3.26
N ASP A 398 -4.44 -32.25 4.47
CA ASP A 398 -3.98 -33.11 5.58
C ASP A 398 -5.11 -33.48 6.53
N SER A 399 -5.26 -34.76 6.78
CA SER A 399 -6.20 -35.33 7.74
C SER A 399 -5.60 -35.32 9.15
N GLY A 400 -5.56 -34.19 9.81
CA GLY A 400 -5.11 -34.07 11.19
C GLY A 400 -6.12 -33.31 12.03
N ALA A 401 -6.07 -33.51 13.37
CA ALA A 401 -6.87 -32.67 14.25
C ALA A 401 -6.38 -31.21 14.17
N GLY A 402 -7.28 -30.31 13.85
CA GLY A 402 -6.95 -28.90 13.68
C GLY A 402 -8.17 -28.03 13.48
N PHE A 403 -7.93 -26.73 13.37
CA PHE A 403 -8.93 -25.74 13.02
C PHE A 403 -8.41 -24.80 11.94
N ALA A 404 -9.32 -24.23 11.18
CA ALA A 404 -9.08 -23.20 10.19
C ALA A 404 -10.09 -22.08 10.37
N LEU A 405 -9.62 -20.84 10.38
CA LEU A 405 -10.46 -19.65 10.45
C LEU A 405 -10.32 -18.86 9.15
N GLY A 406 -11.45 -18.46 8.59
CA GLY A 406 -11.47 -17.74 7.33
C GLY A 406 -12.65 -16.80 7.21
N PHE A 407 -12.71 -16.13 6.06
CA PHE A 407 -13.77 -15.19 5.73
C PHE A 407 -14.01 -15.14 4.22
N THR A 408 -15.17 -14.60 3.87
CA THR A 408 -15.53 -14.26 2.50
C THR A 408 -15.99 -12.81 2.46
N LYS A 409 -16.40 -12.31 1.32
CA LYS A 409 -17.02 -10.97 1.20
C LYS A 409 -18.27 -10.78 2.08
N VAL A 410 -18.91 -11.84 2.57
CA VAL A 410 -20.22 -11.79 3.25
C VAL A 410 -20.31 -12.59 4.55
N ALA A 411 -19.30 -13.38 4.89
CA ALA A 411 -19.35 -14.27 6.05
C ALA A 411 -17.95 -14.58 6.60
N THR A 412 -17.89 -14.94 7.90
CA THR A 412 -16.76 -15.63 8.49
C THR A 412 -17.05 -17.13 8.54
N TRP A 413 -16.02 -17.96 8.51
CA TRP A 413 -16.18 -19.39 8.63
C TRP A 413 -15.16 -20.01 9.59
N LEU A 414 -15.54 -21.14 10.15
CA LEU A 414 -14.72 -22.01 11.00
C LEU A 414 -14.75 -23.41 10.41
N GLY A 415 -13.61 -23.95 10.06
CA GLY A 415 -13.40 -25.35 9.74
C GLY A 415 -12.76 -26.09 10.91
N VAL A 416 -13.24 -27.26 11.26
CA VAL A 416 -12.64 -28.15 12.26
C VAL A 416 -12.58 -29.57 11.72
N GLU A 417 -11.50 -30.26 12.06
CA GLU A 417 -11.32 -31.66 11.68
C GLU A 417 -10.61 -32.43 12.81
N THR A 418 -10.81 -33.73 12.82
CA THR A 418 -10.10 -34.69 13.66
C THR A 418 -9.28 -35.63 12.77
N PRO A 419 -8.53 -36.60 13.34
CA PRO A 419 -7.77 -37.56 12.53
C PRO A 419 -8.63 -38.43 11.58
N ASP A 420 -9.96 -38.46 11.76
CA ASP A 420 -10.88 -39.08 10.79
C ASP A 420 -11.26 -38.06 9.71
N PRO A 421 -10.83 -38.24 8.43
CA PRO A 421 -11.14 -37.33 7.34
C PRO A 421 -12.63 -37.12 7.10
N ALA A 422 -13.48 -38.07 7.50
CA ALA A 422 -14.93 -37.94 7.43
C ALA A 422 -15.51 -36.99 8.50
N SER A 423 -14.70 -36.50 9.42
CA SER A 423 -15.10 -35.64 10.54
C SER A 423 -15.05 -34.14 10.22
N TYR A 424 -14.56 -33.74 9.04
CA TYR A 424 -14.49 -32.31 8.67
C TYR A 424 -15.86 -31.64 8.79
N GLN A 425 -15.91 -30.57 9.52
CA GLN A 425 -17.09 -29.73 9.67
C GLN A 425 -16.74 -28.27 9.39
N GLU A 426 -17.55 -27.64 8.56
CA GLU A 426 -17.46 -26.23 8.29
C GLU A 426 -18.71 -25.50 8.78
N HIS A 427 -18.49 -24.36 9.41
CA HIS A 427 -19.53 -23.53 9.97
C HIS A 427 -19.40 -22.10 9.47
N THR A 428 -20.24 -21.71 8.52
CA THR A 428 -20.30 -20.36 7.98
C THR A 428 -21.29 -19.50 8.76
N THR A 429 -20.90 -18.28 9.11
CA THR A 429 -21.75 -17.31 9.81
C THR A 429 -21.74 -15.98 9.05
N PRO A 430 -22.86 -15.57 8.45
CA PRO A 430 -22.99 -14.30 7.77
C PRO A 430 -22.69 -13.10 8.70
N TYR A 431 -22.08 -12.05 8.16
CA TYR A 431 -22.00 -10.77 8.84
C TYR A 431 -22.89 -9.74 8.14
N TYR A 432 -23.58 -8.95 8.96
CA TYR A 432 -24.40 -7.85 8.43
C TYR A 432 -23.51 -6.62 8.22
N ARG A 433 -23.84 -5.83 7.19
CA ARG A 433 -23.02 -4.77 6.58
C ARG A 433 -22.66 -3.54 7.46
N ASP A 434 -22.66 -3.61 8.76
CA ASP A 434 -22.16 -2.51 9.61
C ASP A 434 -20.63 -2.62 9.80
N VAL A 435 -19.92 -2.64 8.68
CA VAL A 435 -18.45 -2.61 8.68
C VAL A 435 -18.02 -1.19 8.34
N SER A 436 -17.79 -0.35 9.33
CA SER A 436 -17.27 0.99 9.10
C SER A 436 -15.80 0.90 8.64
N GLY A 437 -15.49 1.54 7.50
CA GLY A 437 -14.13 1.54 6.96
C GLY A 437 -13.62 0.21 6.42
N GLY A 438 -14.51 -0.76 6.16
CA GLY A 438 -14.13 -2.07 5.60
C GLY A 438 -13.54 -3.06 6.60
N TRP A 439 -13.39 -2.71 7.89
CA TRP A 439 -12.81 -3.56 8.92
C TRP A 439 -13.86 -4.26 9.77
N LEU A 440 -13.64 -5.54 10.07
CA LEU A 440 -14.48 -6.38 10.92
C LEU A 440 -13.62 -7.00 12.02
N HIS A 441 -13.96 -6.75 13.29
CA HIS A 441 -13.37 -7.51 14.40
C HIS A 441 -14.04 -8.87 14.54
N VAL A 442 -13.25 -9.94 14.53
CA VAL A 442 -13.73 -11.31 14.66
C VAL A 442 -13.10 -11.95 15.88
N THR A 443 -13.90 -12.66 16.66
CA THR A 443 -13.44 -13.43 17.83
C THR A 443 -14.06 -14.80 17.81
N PHE A 444 -13.22 -15.84 17.90
CA PHE A 444 -13.61 -17.23 18.11
C PHE A 444 -13.12 -17.68 19.48
N ALA A 445 -14.05 -17.92 20.41
CA ALA A 445 -13.77 -18.44 21.75
C ALA A 445 -14.05 -19.95 21.79
N PHE A 446 -13.00 -20.75 21.95
CA PHE A 446 -13.04 -22.21 21.96
C PHE A 446 -13.19 -22.72 23.41
N HIS A 447 -14.38 -23.19 23.73
CA HIS A 447 -14.71 -23.86 25.01
C HIS A 447 -14.53 -25.38 24.82
N ARG A 448 -13.30 -25.83 24.98
CA ARG A 448 -12.89 -27.19 24.61
C ARG A 448 -13.63 -28.26 25.43
N GLN A 449 -13.75 -28.04 26.73
CA GLN A 449 -14.44 -29.00 27.63
C GLN A 449 -15.95 -29.08 27.36
N GLU A 450 -16.53 -28.03 26.80
CA GLU A 450 -17.96 -27.98 26.48
C GLU A 450 -18.22 -28.39 25.03
N ASN A 451 -17.17 -28.64 24.22
CA ASN A 451 -17.24 -28.87 22.79
C ASN A 451 -18.02 -27.77 22.06
N THR A 452 -17.78 -26.51 22.43
CA THR A 452 -18.43 -25.38 21.76
C THR A 452 -17.41 -24.32 21.33
N VAL A 453 -17.77 -23.60 20.28
CA VAL A 453 -17.06 -22.38 19.84
C VAL A 453 -18.07 -21.25 19.77
N THR A 454 -17.78 -20.17 20.46
CA THR A 454 -18.60 -18.96 20.41
C THR A 454 -17.97 -17.94 19.49
N LEU A 455 -18.72 -17.51 18.47
CA LEU A 455 -18.33 -16.48 17.51
C LEU A 455 -18.91 -15.13 17.90
N TYR A 456 -18.03 -14.12 17.90
CA TYR A 456 -18.41 -12.72 18.04
C TYR A 456 -17.89 -11.94 16.81
N GLN A 457 -18.69 -10.98 16.37
CA GLN A 457 -18.33 -10.01 15.31
C GLN A 457 -18.57 -8.61 15.84
N ASN A 458 -17.59 -7.72 15.71
CA ASN A 458 -17.60 -6.40 16.32
C ASN A 458 -18.03 -6.45 17.80
N PHE A 459 -17.40 -7.39 18.54
CA PHE A 459 -17.61 -7.67 19.99
C PHE A 459 -19.02 -8.12 20.37
N GLN A 460 -19.91 -8.36 19.42
CA GLN A 460 -21.29 -8.82 19.64
C GLN A 460 -21.40 -10.32 19.38
N HIS A 461 -22.06 -11.03 20.29
CA HIS A 461 -22.36 -12.45 20.09
C HIS A 461 -23.17 -12.68 18.80
N LYS A 462 -22.73 -13.59 17.96
CA LYS A 462 -23.41 -13.98 16.73
C LYS A 462 -23.92 -15.42 16.78
N ARG A 463 -23.09 -16.34 17.21
CA ARG A 463 -23.44 -17.76 17.21
C ARG A 463 -22.60 -18.55 18.20
N THR A 464 -23.18 -19.55 18.85
CA THR A 464 -22.46 -20.64 19.52
C THR A 464 -22.62 -21.90 18.67
N ILE A 465 -21.51 -22.49 18.30
CA ILE A 465 -21.40 -23.69 17.46
C ILE A 465 -21.09 -24.86 18.40
N THR A 466 -21.89 -25.93 18.34
CA THR A 466 -21.59 -27.16 19.06
C THR A 466 -20.78 -28.08 18.15
N LEU A 467 -19.62 -28.47 18.62
CA LEU A 467 -18.71 -29.38 17.93
C LEU A 467 -18.91 -30.83 18.42
N PRO A 468 -18.45 -31.82 17.67
CA PRO A 468 -18.51 -33.21 18.11
C PRO A 468 -17.79 -33.42 19.46
N SER A 469 -18.27 -34.36 20.26
CA SER A 469 -17.76 -34.62 21.62
C SER A 469 -16.29 -35.01 21.69
N TYR A 470 -15.74 -35.58 20.61
CA TYR A 470 -14.33 -35.95 20.55
C TYR A 470 -13.40 -34.71 20.40
N PHE A 471 -13.93 -33.54 20.07
CA PHE A 471 -13.12 -32.32 19.90
C PHE A 471 -12.42 -31.91 21.20
N ALA A 472 -13.04 -32.18 22.36
CA ALA A 472 -12.41 -31.93 23.68
C ALA A 472 -11.15 -32.77 23.92
N ASP A 473 -11.11 -33.97 23.35
CA ASP A 473 -10.07 -34.97 23.65
C ASP A 473 -8.88 -34.91 22.65
N GLU A 474 -9.02 -34.18 21.55
CA GLU A 474 -7.98 -34.09 20.51
C GLU A 474 -7.07 -32.87 20.71
N SER A 475 -5.75 -33.04 20.52
CA SER A 475 -4.83 -31.90 20.35
C SER A 475 -5.02 -31.27 18.98
N LEU A 476 -5.04 -29.95 18.92
CA LEU A 476 -5.17 -29.21 17.67
C LEU A 476 -3.82 -28.87 17.03
N ASP A 477 -2.75 -29.51 17.46
CA ASP A 477 -1.37 -29.18 17.09
C ASP A 477 -0.76 -30.20 16.10
N ALA A 478 -1.58 -30.83 15.26
CA ALA A 478 -1.10 -31.79 14.27
C ALA A 478 -0.19 -31.13 13.22
N LEU A 479 -0.47 -29.87 12.89
CA LEU A 479 0.33 -29.04 11.99
C LEU A 479 0.79 -27.77 12.70
N PRO A 480 1.82 -27.05 12.16
CA PRO A 480 2.20 -25.73 12.63
C PRO A 480 1.02 -24.74 12.59
N PHE A 481 1.05 -23.76 13.47
CA PHE A 481 0.12 -22.63 13.37
C PHE A 481 0.54 -21.73 12.22
N THR A 482 -0.42 -21.36 11.36
CA THR A 482 -0.20 -20.50 10.21
C THR A 482 -1.07 -19.26 10.24
N VAL A 483 -0.60 -18.17 9.63
CA VAL A 483 -1.28 -16.87 9.53
C VAL A 483 -1.14 -16.35 8.10
N GLY A 484 -2.20 -15.80 7.54
CA GLY A 484 -2.25 -15.24 6.19
C GLY A 484 -2.70 -16.25 5.15
N ASP A 485 -2.12 -17.44 5.13
CA ASP A 485 -2.56 -18.59 4.32
C ASP A 485 -2.26 -19.88 5.08
N GLU A 486 -2.82 -20.98 4.65
CA GLU A 486 -2.50 -22.30 5.17
C GLU A 486 -1.23 -22.86 4.53
N ALA A 487 -0.55 -23.81 5.22
CA ALA A 487 0.80 -24.25 4.87
C ALA A 487 0.94 -24.91 3.47
N SER A 488 -0.15 -25.35 2.83
CA SER A 488 -0.13 -25.86 1.45
C SER A 488 -0.40 -24.80 0.38
N HIS A 489 -0.75 -23.58 0.77
CA HIS A 489 -1.09 -22.45 -0.11
C HIS A 489 -2.22 -22.74 -1.12
N GLN A 490 -3.14 -23.66 -0.81
CA GLN A 490 -4.18 -24.07 -1.75
C GLN A 490 -5.45 -23.23 -1.65
N ILE A 491 -5.76 -22.69 -0.47
CA ILE A 491 -6.97 -21.90 -0.28
C ILE A 491 -6.81 -20.52 -0.91
N ASN A 492 -5.84 -19.73 -0.45
CA ASN A 492 -5.71 -18.34 -0.89
C ASN A 492 -5.17 -18.23 -2.31
N SER A 493 -4.15 -19.02 -2.68
CA SER A 493 -3.62 -19.02 -4.05
C SER A 493 -4.64 -19.51 -5.09
N GLY A 494 -5.46 -20.51 -4.74
CA GLY A 494 -6.52 -21.00 -5.60
C GLY A 494 -7.67 -19.99 -5.83
N ASN A 495 -7.80 -19.02 -4.94
CA ASN A 495 -8.83 -17.98 -4.96
C ASN A 495 -8.28 -16.58 -5.32
N ASP A 496 -6.98 -16.46 -5.55
CA ASP A 496 -6.27 -15.18 -5.72
C ASP A 496 -6.63 -14.18 -4.58
N ALA A 497 -6.66 -14.70 -3.35
CA ALA A 497 -7.14 -13.97 -2.18
C ALA A 497 -6.04 -13.11 -1.55
N LEU A 498 -6.36 -11.86 -1.27
CA LEU A 498 -5.55 -11.01 -0.39
C LEU A 498 -6.17 -11.03 1.01
N VAL A 499 -5.34 -11.26 2.03
CA VAL A 499 -5.75 -11.21 3.43
C VAL A 499 -5.12 -10.00 4.10
N CYS A 500 -5.95 -9.01 4.41
CA CYS A 500 -5.52 -7.83 5.17
C CYS A 500 -5.95 -7.99 6.62
N MET A 501 -4.99 -7.96 7.53
CA MET A 501 -5.19 -8.25 8.95
C MET A 501 -4.48 -7.22 9.83
N ASP A 502 -5.19 -6.76 10.85
CA ASP A 502 -4.65 -5.95 11.94
C ASP A 502 -4.90 -6.67 13.27
N ASP A 503 -3.95 -6.61 14.19
CA ASP A 503 -4.01 -7.19 15.53
C ASP A 503 -4.51 -8.65 15.59
N LEU A 504 -3.63 -9.62 15.36
CA LEU A 504 -3.93 -11.02 15.67
C LEU A 504 -3.55 -11.32 17.12
N LEU A 505 -4.57 -11.54 17.95
CA LEU A 505 -4.40 -11.85 19.38
C LEU A 505 -4.89 -13.26 19.70
N ILE A 506 -4.11 -14.02 20.48
CA ILE A 506 -4.52 -15.32 20.99
C ILE A 506 -4.40 -15.32 22.52
N PHE A 507 -5.47 -15.75 23.18
CA PHE A 507 -5.54 -15.84 24.64
C PHE A 507 -5.66 -17.29 25.10
N GLN A 508 -5.05 -17.60 26.27
CA GLN A 508 -5.08 -18.94 26.90
C GLN A 508 -6.35 -19.15 27.72
N LYS A 509 -7.49 -18.72 27.23
CA LYS A 509 -8.81 -18.90 27.84
C LYS A 509 -9.91 -18.72 26.80
N ALA A 510 -11.04 -19.35 26.97
CA ALA A 510 -12.23 -18.99 26.20
C ALA A 510 -12.85 -17.69 26.76
N PHE A 511 -13.08 -16.73 25.90
CA PHE A 511 -13.61 -15.43 26.30
C PHE A 511 -15.08 -15.49 26.70
N THR A 512 -15.38 -14.83 27.80
CA THR A 512 -16.72 -14.51 28.25
C THR A 512 -17.21 -13.19 27.65
N PRO A 513 -18.49 -12.84 27.78
CA PRO A 513 -18.97 -11.52 27.39
C PRO A 513 -18.27 -10.36 28.12
N ASP A 514 -17.76 -10.57 29.36
CA ASP A 514 -17.00 -9.54 30.08
C ASP A 514 -15.61 -9.33 29.48
N ASP A 515 -14.95 -10.41 29.04
CA ASP A 515 -13.67 -10.33 28.36
C ASP A 515 -13.83 -9.57 27.03
N LEU A 516 -14.92 -9.79 26.31
CA LEU A 516 -15.23 -9.05 25.07
C LEU A 516 -15.43 -7.56 25.33
N ARG A 517 -16.11 -7.18 26.42
CA ARG A 517 -16.24 -5.77 26.82
C ARG A 517 -14.88 -5.16 27.16
N THR A 518 -14.02 -5.92 27.82
CA THR A 518 -12.65 -5.51 28.14
C THR A 518 -11.84 -5.30 26.87
N LEU A 519 -11.94 -6.21 25.88
CA LEU A 519 -11.25 -6.09 24.59
C LEU A 519 -11.80 -4.92 23.77
N ALA A 520 -13.12 -4.71 23.75
CA ALA A 520 -13.72 -3.54 23.12
C ALA A 520 -13.22 -2.22 23.73
N ALA A 521 -13.08 -2.17 25.07
CA ALA A 521 -12.52 -1.02 25.76
C ALA A 521 -11.05 -0.78 25.40
N TYR A 522 -10.25 -1.84 25.22
CA TYR A 522 -8.88 -1.72 24.72
C TYR A 522 -8.84 -1.04 23.35
N TYR A 523 -9.73 -1.41 22.43
CA TYR A 523 -9.86 -0.81 21.12
C TYR A 523 -10.61 0.53 21.12
N GLN A 524 -11.11 1.01 22.25
CA GLN A 524 -11.99 2.18 22.35
C GLN A 524 -13.22 2.07 21.44
N PHE A 525 -13.71 0.83 21.26
CA PHE A 525 -14.87 0.54 20.44
C PHE A 525 -16.16 0.75 21.25
N GLU A 526 -17.10 1.51 20.73
CA GLU A 526 -18.42 1.73 21.35
C GLU A 526 -19.32 0.51 21.07
N LEU A 527 -19.80 -0.15 22.16
CA LEU A 527 -20.64 -1.36 22.12
C LEU A 527 -22.12 -1.04 21.93
#